data_7a376fc0f29627f3fb1f8ac41f13fd1c
#
_entry.id   7a376fc0f29627f3fb1f8ac41f13fd1c
#
_cell.length_a   1.000
_cell.length_b   1.000
_cell.length_c   1.000
_cell.angle_alpha   90.00
_cell.angle_beta   90.00
_cell.angle_gamma   90.00
#
_symmetry.space_group_name_H-M   'P 1'
#
loop_
_entity.id
_entity.type
_entity.pdbx_description
1 polymer ?
#
loop_
_entity_poly.entity_id
_entity_poly.type
_entity_poly.pdbx_seq_one_letter_code
_entity_poly.pdbx_strand_id
1 'polypeptide(L)'
;MVCTEFIETQRLYDQMHRVQRIRKLQQDIAIIENVLYNPSGMKWSDMPRSQNPNDDKKTKLMDDKAYKEKKLDIEKKMEQAEKHILEKIIEDISLLPENPKGPMNLVLQDVLRYRYLNGYEWEEIMKLMFPDNDAFIDMAESNLRKLHIWNGKALMKFIKCQQK
;
A
#
# COMPACT_ATOMS: atom_id res chain seq x y z
N MET A 1 -2.56 -27.73 -12.95
CA MET A 1 -1.87 -27.29 -11.72
C MET A 1 -1.35 -25.84 -11.79
N VAL A 2 -0.90 -25.35 -12.94
CA VAL A 2 -0.35 -23.98 -13.09
C VAL A 2 -1.40 -22.87 -12.89
N CYS A 3 -2.69 -23.11 -13.13
CA CYS A 3 -3.73 -22.07 -13.04
C CYS A 3 -4.06 -21.60 -11.60
N THR A 4 -4.01 -22.50 -10.62
CA THR A 4 -4.35 -22.15 -9.22
C THR A 4 -3.26 -21.29 -8.56
N GLU A 5 -2.00 -21.59 -8.79
CA GLU A 5 -0.86 -20.83 -8.24
C GLU A 5 -0.86 -19.37 -8.74
N PHE A 6 -1.23 -19.18 -10.01
CA PHE A 6 -1.34 -17.86 -10.61
C PHE A 6 -2.49 -17.04 -10.00
N ILE A 7 -3.65 -17.65 -9.77
CA ILE A 7 -4.82 -16.98 -9.19
C ILE A 7 -4.54 -16.47 -7.78
N GLU A 8 -3.88 -17.26 -6.94
CA GLU A 8 -3.62 -16.88 -5.54
C GLU A 8 -2.57 -15.78 -5.42
N THR A 9 -1.52 -15.82 -6.22
CA THR A 9 -0.55 -14.71 -6.27
C THR A 9 -1.18 -13.46 -6.85
N GLN A 10 -2.06 -13.57 -7.84
CA GLN A 10 -2.78 -12.44 -8.41
C GLN A 10 -3.63 -11.72 -7.37
N ARG A 11 -4.32 -12.45 -6.48
CA ARG A 11 -5.08 -11.85 -5.36
C ARG A 11 -4.22 -10.98 -4.46
N LEU A 12 -3.02 -11.44 -4.10
CA LEU A 12 -2.09 -10.64 -3.30
C LEU A 12 -1.67 -9.36 -4.03
N TYR A 13 -1.36 -9.44 -5.33
CA TYR A 13 -1.02 -8.28 -6.13
C TYR A 13 -2.20 -7.30 -6.27
N ASP A 14 -3.40 -7.80 -6.49
CA ASP A 14 -4.60 -6.97 -6.59
C ASP A 14 -4.85 -6.22 -5.28
N GLN A 15 -4.67 -6.88 -4.14
CA GLN A 15 -4.76 -6.26 -2.82
C GLN A 15 -3.68 -5.17 -2.64
N MET A 16 -2.43 -5.46 -2.97
CA MET A 16 -1.34 -4.49 -2.91
C MET A 16 -1.67 -3.23 -3.72
N HIS A 17 -2.08 -3.40 -4.98
CA HIS A 17 -2.43 -2.28 -5.85
C HIS A 17 -3.64 -1.49 -5.33
N ARG A 18 -4.61 -2.16 -4.69
CA ARG A 18 -5.74 -1.49 -4.05
C ARG A 18 -5.29 -0.59 -2.92
N VAL A 19 -4.45 -1.10 -2.01
CA VAL A 19 -3.91 -0.31 -0.89
C VAL A 19 -3.10 0.87 -1.39
N GLN A 20 -2.29 0.70 -2.43
CA GLN A 20 -1.54 1.79 -3.06
C GLN A 20 -2.48 2.85 -3.68
N ARG A 21 -3.57 2.43 -4.34
CA ARG A 21 -4.60 3.37 -4.84
C ARG A 21 -5.28 4.14 -3.72
N ILE A 22 -5.61 3.48 -2.61
CA ILE A 22 -6.19 4.12 -1.42
C ILE A 22 -5.25 5.21 -0.90
N ARG A 23 -3.97 4.90 -0.71
CA ARG A 23 -2.97 5.88 -0.26
C ARG A 23 -2.88 7.08 -1.21
N LYS A 24 -2.84 6.83 -2.51
CA LYS A 24 -2.80 7.89 -3.52
C LYS A 24 -4.05 8.79 -3.46
N LEU A 25 -5.24 8.20 -3.36
CA LEU A 25 -6.48 8.96 -3.22
C LEU A 25 -6.50 9.83 -1.96
N GLN A 26 -6.01 9.32 -0.83
CA GLN A 26 -5.89 10.07 0.42
C GLN A 26 -4.92 11.25 0.27
N GLN A 27 -3.77 11.05 -0.37
CA GLN A 27 -2.81 12.11 -0.65
C GLN A 27 -3.41 13.19 -1.55
N ASP A 28 -4.08 12.79 -2.63
CA ASP A 28 -4.74 13.72 -3.56
C ASP A 28 -5.81 14.57 -2.87
N ILE A 29 -6.64 13.95 -2.01
CA ILE A 29 -7.66 14.66 -1.22
C ILE A 29 -6.98 15.66 -0.28
N ALA A 30 -5.93 15.27 0.42
CA ALA A 30 -5.19 16.16 1.32
C ALA A 30 -4.59 17.37 0.57
N ILE A 31 -4.07 17.17 -0.66
CA ILE A 31 -3.57 18.25 -1.50
C ILE A 31 -4.70 19.21 -1.87
N ILE A 32 -5.86 18.69 -2.29
CA ILE A 32 -7.04 19.53 -2.64
C ILE A 32 -7.51 20.30 -1.41
N GLU A 33 -7.58 19.68 -0.25
CA GLU A 33 -7.94 20.34 1.01
C GLU A 33 -6.99 21.47 1.37
N ASN A 34 -5.68 21.24 1.24
CA ASN A 34 -4.69 22.30 1.47
C ASN A 34 -4.89 23.50 0.54
N VAL A 35 -5.20 23.26 -0.74
CA VAL A 35 -5.48 24.33 -1.70
C VAL A 35 -6.77 25.07 -1.36
N LEU A 36 -7.81 24.36 -0.92
CA LEU A 36 -9.13 24.95 -0.60
C LEU A 36 -9.12 25.75 0.70
N TYR A 37 -8.42 25.28 1.72
CA TYR A 37 -8.51 25.82 3.10
C TYR A 37 -7.29 26.63 3.53
N ASN A 38 -6.14 26.46 2.84
CA ASN A 38 -4.91 27.21 3.09
C ASN A 38 -4.40 27.88 1.80
N PRO A 39 -5.10 28.86 1.25
CA PRO A 39 -4.62 29.60 0.09
C PRO A 39 -3.41 30.45 0.49
N SER A 40 -2.23 29.86 0.53
CA SER A 40 -0.98 30.58 0.80
C SER A 40 -0.72 31.58 -0.31
N GLY A 41 -0.86 32.86 -0.01
CA GLY A 41 -0.30 33.96 -0.79
C GLY A 41 -1.24 34.84 -1.62
N MET A 42 -2.55 34.61 -1.66
CA MET A 42 -3.45 35.59 -2.26
C MET A 42 -4.00 36.59 -1.20
N LYS A 43 -3.44 37.78 -1.18
CA LYS A 43 -4.12 38.90 -0.51
C LYS A 43 -5.37 39.24 -1.31
N TRP A 44 -6.53 38.91 -0.77
CA TRP A 44 -7.85 39.08 -1.38
C TRP A 44 -8.30 40.56 -1.54
N SER A 45 -7.46 41.53 -1.10
CA SER A 45 -7.84 42.94 -1.03
C SER A 45 -7.70 43.73 -2.33
N ASP A 46 -7.02 43.23 -3.35
CA ASP A 46 -6.62 44.01 -4.51
C ASP A 46 -7.22 43.55 -5.86
N MET A 47 -8.26 42.70 -5.84
CA MET A 47 -8.92 42.30 -7.09
C MET A 47 -10.18 43.16 -7.40
N PRO A 48 -10.29 43.73 -8.61
CA PRO A 48 -11.52 44.37 -9.02
C PRO A 48 -12.66 43.35 -9.09
N ARG A 49 -13.83 43.71 -8.54
CA ARG A 49 -15.04 42.88 -8.48
C ARG A 49 -15.67 42.69 -9.86
N SER A 50 -15.01 41.93 -10.75
CA SER A 50 -15.63 41.52 -12.00
C SER A 50 -15.71 39.99 -12.00
N GLN A 51 -16.90 39.45 -12.16
CA GLN A 51 -17.34 38.07 -12.36
C GLN A 51 -16.22 37.02 -12.12
N ASN A 52 -16.28 36.36 -10.97
CA ASN A 52 -15.18 35.71 -10.29
C ASN A 52 -14.80 34.38 -10.98
N PRO A 53 -13.79 34.31 -11.87
CA PRO A 53 -13.34 33.04 -12.45
C PRO A 53 -12.75 32.08 -11.39
N ASN A 54 -12.58 32.53 -10.13
CA ASN A 54 -12.15 31.71 -8.99
C ASN A 54 -13.28 30.86 -8.44
N ASP A 55 -14.55 31.24 -8.58
CA ASP A 55 -15.67 30.39 -8.10
C ASP A 55 -15.78 29.12 -8.94
N ASP A 56 -15.56 29.18 -10.25
CA ASP A 56 -15.54 27.99 -11.10
C ASP A 56 -14.39 27.03 -10.75
N LYS A 57 -13.21 27.57 -10.42
CA LYS A 57 -12.05 26.76 -10.00
C LYS A 57 -12.30 26.11 -8.65
N LYS A 58 -12.86 26.85 -7.70
CA LYS A 58 -13.19 26.32 -6.37
C LYS A 58 -14.26 25.25 -6.46
N THR A 59 -15.31 25.46 -7.25
CA THR A 59 -16.38 24.49 -7.47
C THR A 59 -15.81 23.21 -8.10
N LYS A 60 -14.98 23.32 -9.14
CA LYS A 60 -14.32 22.15 -9.76
C LYS A 60 -13.45 21.37 -8.79
N LEU A 61 -12.70 22.06 -7.90
CA LEU A 61 -11.91 21.38 -6.88
C LEU A 61 -12.78 20.67 -5.84
N MET A 62 -13.92 21.26 -5.46
CA MET A 62 -14.87 20.62 -4.55
C MET A 62 -15.53 19.39 -5.19
N ASP A 63 -15.89 19.47 -6.46
CA ASP A 63 -16.45 18.33 -7.21
C ASP A 63 -15.43 17.20 -7.38
N ASP A 64 -14.17 17.53 -7.70
CA ASP A 64 -13.08 16.55 -7.79
C ASP A 64 -12.81 15.88 -6.42
N LYS A 65 -12.82 16.68 -5.33
CA LYS A 65 -12.72 16.15 -3.97
C LYS A 65 -13.84 15.14 -3.67
N ALA A 66 -15.09 15.54 -3.91
CA ALA A 66 -16.26 14.68 -3.65
C ALA A 66 -16.23 13.38 -4.48
N TYR A 67 -15.77 13.46 -5.72
CA TYR A 67 -15.57 12.28 -6.57
C TYR A 67 -14.49 11.34 -6.00
N LYS A 68 -13.35 11.89 -5.58
CA LYS A 68 -12.25 11.11 -5.00
C LYS A 68 -12.62 10.50 -3.65
N GLU A 69 -13.39 11.21 -2.82
CA GLU A 69 -13.91 10.68 -1.55
C GLU A 69 -14.85 9.48 -1.76
N LYS A 70 -15.79 9.56 -2.72
CA LYS A 70 -16.65 8.43 -3.07
C LYS A 70 -15.84 7.23 -3.55
N LYS A 71 -14.83 7.47 -4.39
CA LYS A 71 -13.95 6.43 -4.90
C LYS A 71 -13.13 5.78 -3.78
N LEU A 72 -12.63 6.59 -2.85
CA LEU A 72 -11.92 6.14 -1.66
C LEU A 72 -12.79 5.26 -0.77
N ASP A 73 -14.04 5.63 -0.55
CA ASP A 73 -15.00 4.84 0.26
C ASP A 73 -15.25 3.45 -0.35
N ILE A 74 -15.42 3.39 -1.67
CA ILE A 74 -15.58 2.11 -2.38
C ILE A 74 -14.32 1.23 -2.22
N GLU A 75 -13.12 1.78 -2.48
CA GLU A 75 -11.88 1.03 -2.36
C GLU A 75 -11.64 0.53 -0.92
N LYS A 76 -11.94 1.34 0.09
CA LYS A 76 -11.83 0.95 1.50
C LYS A 76 -12.78 -0.18 1.87
N LYS A 77 -14.03 -0.15 1.40
CA LYS A 77 -14.99 -1.23 1.63
C LYS A 77 -14.52 -2.55 1.01
N MET A 78 -13.98 -2.51 -0.19
CA MET A 78 -13.43 -3.68 -0.86
C MET A 78 -12.17 -4.19 -0.15
N GLU A 79 -11.26 -3.31 0.25
CA GLU A 79 -10.08 -3.66 1.03
C GLU A 79 -10.46 -4.40 2.32
N GLN A 80 -11.42 -3.83 3.07
CA GLN A 80 -11.85 -4.38 4.34
C GLN A 80 -12.49 -5.77 4.19
N ALA A 81 -13.24 -5.99 3.12
CA ALA A 81 -13.87 -7.29 2.83
C ALA A 81 -12.84 -8.38 2.52
N GLU A 82 -11.75 -8.06 1.83
CA GLU A 82 -10.74 -9.04 1.42
C GLU A 82 -9.58 -9.19 2.43
N LYS A 83 -9.26 -8.13 3.16
CA LYS A 83 -8.12 -8.09 4.07
C LYS A 83 -8.19 -9.19 5.13
N HIS A 84 -9.36 -9.41 5.72
CA HIS A 84 -9.54 -10.45 6.72
C HIS A 84 -9.22 -11.87 6.18
N ILE A 85 -9.62 -12.15 4.95
CA ILE A 85 -9.32 -13.44 4.30
C ILE A 85 -7.81 -13.59 4.10
N LEU A 86 -7.15 -12.55 3.61
CA LEU A 86 -5.70 -12.58 3.37
C LEU A 86 -4.90 -12.67 4.68
N GLU A 87 -5.30 -11.94 5.71
CA GLU A 87 -4.66 -12.02 7.03
C GLU A 87 -4.74 -13.43 7.61
N LYS A 88 -5.93 -14.06 7.53
CA LYS A 88 -6.10 -15.43 7.97
C LYS A 88 -5.18 -16.40 7.24
N ILE A 89 -5.08 -16.27 5.91
CA ILE A 89 -4.19 -17.13 5.12
C ILE A 89 -2.71 -16.89 5.49
N ILE A 90 -2.31 -15.64 5.70
CA ILE A 90 -0.93 -15.32 6.12
C ILE A 90 -0.64 -15.87 7.52
N GLU A 91 -1.62 -15.85 8.41
CA GLU A 91 -1.51 -16.48 9.74
C GLU A 91 -1.34 -18.00 9.64
N ASP A 92 -2.03 -18.66 8.73
CA ASP A 92 -1.92 -20.10 8.50
C ASP A 92 -0.50 -20.55 8.10
N ILE A 93 0.30 -19.63 7.50
CA ILE A 93 1.72 -19.90 7.21
C ILE A 93 2.53 -20.21 8.48
N SER A 94 2.16 -19.64 9.63
CA SER A 94 2.84 -19.91 10.91
C SER A 94 2.68 -21.35 11.38
N LEU A 95 1.63 -22.04 10.92
CA LEU A 95 1.35 -23.43 11.28
C LEU A 95 2.22 -24.43 10.48
N LEU A 96 2.92 -23.97 9.45
CA LEU A 96 3.83 -24.84 8.69
C LEU A 96 5.14 -25.04 9.45
N PRO A 97 5.70 -26.26 9.41
CA PRO A 97 6.97 -26.55 10.06
C PRO A 97 8.07 -25.63 9.54
N GLU A 98 8.87 -25.10 10.46
CA GLU A 98 10.00 -24.26 10.12
C GLU A 98 11.09 -25.06 9.38
N ASN A 99 11.70 -24.42 8.39
CA ASN A 99 12.90 -24.97 7.78
C ASN A 99 14.10 -24.54 8.64
N PRO A 100 14.88 -25.47 9.25
CA PRO A 100 15.97 -25.11 10.14
C PRO A 100 17.10 -24.30 9.50
N LYS A 101 17.14 -24.24 8.16
CA LYS A 101 18.12 -23.47 7.39
C LYS A 101 17.53 -22.21 6.72
N GLY A 102 16.30 -21.83 7.05
CA GLY A 102 15.59 -20.71 6.42
C GLY A 102 15.19 -19.62 7.40
N PRO A 103 14.67 -18.50 6.91
CA PRO A 103 14.10 -17.46 7.74
C PRO A 103 12.88 -18.00 8.50
N MET A 104 12.69 -17.50 9.73
CA MET A 104 11.55 -17.85 10.57
C MET A 104 10.23 -17.51 9.85
N ASN A 105 9.18 -18.29 10.12
CA ASN A 105 7.85 -18.03 9.52
C ASN A 105 7.34 -16.63 9.81
N LEU A 106 7.61 -16.08 11.01
CA LEU A 106 7.24 -14.70 11.36
C LEU A 106 7.83 -13.67 10.39
N VAL A 107 9.11 -13.79 10.05
CA VAL A 107 9.78 -12.90 9.09
C VAL A 107 9.10 -12.98 7.72
N LEU A 108 8.72 -14.19 7.28
CA LEU A 108 8.01 -14.37 6.01
C LEU A 108 6.59 -13.78 6.04
N GLN A 109 5.88 -13.91 7.17
CA GLN A 109 4.58 -13.26 7.37
C GLN A 109 4.71 -11.73 7.30
N ASP A 110 5.70 -11.16 7.99
CA ASP A 110 5.91 -9.72 8.03
C ASP A 110 6.18 -9.17 6.61
N VAL A 111 7.00 -9.87 5.81
CA VAL A 111 7.22 -9.48 4.41
C VAL A 111 5.92 -9.48 3.62
N LEU A 112 5.06 -10.52 3.76
CA LEU A 112 3.77 -10.56 3.08
C LEU A 112 2.82 -9.45 3.57
N ARG A 113 2.74 -9.22 4.88
CA ARG A 113 1.91 -8.17 5.47
C ARG A 113 2.33 -6.78 4.98
N TYR A 114 3.63 -6.47 5.10
CA TYR A 114 4.14 -5.17 4.67
C TYR A 114 3.93 -4.93 3.18
N ARG A 115 4.25 -5.92 2.33
CA ARG A 115 4.15 -5.75 0.88
C ARG A 115 2.72 -5.76 0.37
N TYR A 116 1.92 -6.78 0.77
CA TYR A 116 0.63 -7.05 0.14
C TYR A 116 -0.56 -6.51 0.92
N LEU A 117 -0.53 -6.50 2.26
CA LEU A 117 -1.62 -5.94 3.06
C LEU A 117 -1.45 -4.44 3.32
N ASN A 118 -0.23 -3.97 3.51
CA ASN A 118 0.04 -2.56 3.79
C ASN A 118 0.47 -1.78 2.54
N GLY A 119 0.81 -2.46 1.43
CA GLY A 119 1.21 -1.85 0.16
C GLY A 119 2.52 -1.05 0.24
N TYR A 120 3.42 -1.39 1.17
CA TYR A 120 4.71 -0.72 1.30
C TYR A 120 5.64 -1.01 0.13
N GLU A 121 6.44 -0.03 -0.26
CA GLU A 121 7.53 -0.23 -1.21
C GLU A 121 8.71 -0.96 -0.56
N TRP A 122 9.58 -1.55 -1.37
CA TRP A 122 10.67 -2.37 -0.85
C TRP A 122 11.64 -1.60 0.04
N GLU A 123 11.86 -0.31 -0.26
CA GLU A 123 12.69 0.58 0.54
C GLU A 123 12.05 0.89 1.91
N GLU A 124 10.72 1.00 1.96
CA GLU A 124 9.98 1.18 3.22
C GLU A 124 10.07 -0.09 4.07
N ILE A 125 9.89 -1.27 3.46
CA ILE A 125 10.00 -2.57 4.12
C ILE A 125 11.42 -2.79 4.65
N MET A 126 12.43 -2.42 3.86
CA MET A 126 13.82 -2.53 4.25
C MET A 126 14.11 -1.72 5.52
N LYS A 127 13.63 -0.47 5.60
CA LYS A 127 13.80 0.38 6.79
C LYS A 127 13.10 -0.19 8.03
N LEU A 128 11.93 -0.81 7.85
CA LEU A 128 11.19 -1.42 8.95
C LEU A 128 11.85 -2.71 9.47
N MET A 129 12.39 -3.53 8.58
CA MET A 129 12.96 -4.84 8.93
C MET A 129 14.46 -4.79 9.29
N PHE A 130 15.14 -3.74 8.87
CA PHE A 130 16.57 -3.54 9.11
C PHE A 130 16.84 -2.09 9.55
N PRO A 131 16.38 -1.67 10.74
CA PRO A 131 16.46 -0.28 11.19
C PRO A 131 17.90 0.25 11.33
N ASP A 132 18.90 -0.64 11.55
CA ASP A 132 20.29 -0.27 11.79
C ASP A 132 21.10 -0.01 10.49
N ASN A 133 20.44 0.01 9.33
CA ASN A 133 21.11 0.04 8.03
C ASN A 133 21.50 1.43 7.49
N ASP A 134 21.28 2.49 8.24
CA ASP A 134 21.55 3.85 7.74
C ASP A 134 23.05 4.15 7.50
N ALA A 135 23.96 3.21 7.82
CA ALA A 135 25.39 3.47 7.78
C ALA A 135 26.12 3.08 6.47
N PHE A 136 25.57 2.15 5.64
CA PHE A 136 26.31 1.64 4.47
C PHE A 136 25.41 1.27 3.28
N ILE A 137 25.67 1.88 2.13
CA ILE A 137 24.99 1.64 0.85
C ILE A 137 25.07 0.16 0.43
N ASP A 138 26.21 -0.50 0.65
CA ASP A 138 26.41 -1.91 0.30
C ASP A 138 25.53 -2.88 1.13
N MET A 139 25.23 -2.52 2.38
CA MET A 139 24.30 -3.28 3.21
C MET A 139 22.86 -3.15 2.74
N ALA A 140 22.46 -1.98 2.24
CA ALA A 140 21.12 -1.74 1.72
C ALA A 140 20.80 -2.66 0.53
N GLU A 141 21.71 -2.78 -0.43
CA GLU A 141 21.52 -3.68 -1.58
C GLU A 141 21.47 -5.16 -1.17
N SER A 142 22.33 -5.58 -0.26
CA SER A 142 22.33 -6.94 0.28
C SER A 142 21.02 -7.28 0.99
N ASN A 143 20.47 -6.34 1.78
CA ASN A 143 19.23 -6.55 2.50
C ASN A 143 18.01 -6.50 1.59
N LEU A 144 18.02 -5.66 0.57
CA LEU A 144 17.00 -5.68 -0.47
C LEU A 144 16.94 -7.04 -1.19
N ARG A 145 18.09 -7.61 -1.54
CA ARG A 145 18.16 -8.96 -2.11
C ARG A 145 17.63 -10.03 -1.15
N LYS A 146 17.92 -9.93 0.16
CA LYS A 146 17.35 -10.84 1.18
C LYS A 146 15.83 -10.74 1.22
N LEU A 147 15.26 -9.52 1.20
CA LEU A 147 13.82 -9.29 1.18
C LEU A 147 13.16 -9.94 -0.03
N HIS A 148 13.73 -9.79 -1.22
CA HIS A 148 13.21 -10.44 -2.43
C HIS A 148 13.25 -11.98 -2.32
N ILE A 149 14.32 -12.55 -1.77
CA ILE A 149 14.42 -14.00 -1.53
C ILE A 149 13.38 -14.45 -0.51
N TRP A 150 13.19 -13.69 0.58
CA TRP A 150 12.19 -13.99 1.60
C TRP A 150 10.77 -13.91 1.04
N ASN A 151 10.49 -12.89 0.23
CA ASN A 151 9.22 -12.77 -0.48
C ASN A 151 8.94 -13.98 -1.37
N GLY A 152 9.90 -14.42 -2.17
CA GLY A 152 9.74 -15.63 -2.99
C GLY A 152 9.44 -16.87 -2.14
N LYS A 153 10.15 -17.07 -1.02
CA LYS A 153 9.87 -18.18 -0.07
C LYS A 153 8.50 -18.03 0.58
N ALA A 154 8.09 -16.81 0.95
CA ALA A 154 6.80 -16.55 1.56
C ALA A 154 5.65 -16.85 0.59
N LEU A 155 5.75 -16.41 -0.66
CA LEU A 155 4.78 -16.71 -1.72
C LEU A 155 4.65 -18.21 -1.98
N MET A 156 5.78 -18.93 -2.03
CA MET A 156 5.76 -20.39 -2.19
C MET A 156 5.04 -21.11 -1.04
N LYS A 157 5.22 -20.64 0.21
CA LYS A 157 4.48 -21.18 1.36
C LYS A 157 3.01 -20.81 1.29
N PHE A 158 2.69 -19.56 0.95
CA PHE A 158 1.32 -19.06 0.78
C PHE A 158 0.55 -19.93 -0.21
N ILE A 159 1.11 -20.19 -1.39
CA ILE A 159 0.49 -21.04 -2.41
C ILE A 159 0.23 -22.46 -1.88
N LYS A 160 1.19 -23.05 -1.16
CA LYS A 160 1.04 -24.40 -0.58
C LYS A 160 -0.06 -24.46 0.48
N CYS A 161 -0.32 -23.38 1.22
CA CYS A 161 -1.42 -23.33 2.18
C CYS A 161 -2.78 -23.36 1.48
N GLN A 162 -2.89 -22.77 0.29
CA GLN A 162 -4.14 -22.72 -0.48
C GLN A 162 -4.50 -24.06 -1.14
N GLN A 163 -3.56 -24.97 -1.28
CA GLN A 163 -3.75 -26.26 -1.94
C GLN A 163 -4.19 -27.40 -0.97
N LYS A 164 -4.32 -27.08 0.32
CA LYS A 164 -4.83 -28.01 1.35
C LYS A 164 -6.30 -27.78 1.62
#